data_8462a48f34f5b2acd9256515b1d9dfba
#
_entry.id   8462a48f34f5b2acd9256515b1d9dfba
#
_cell.length_a   1.000
_cell.length_b   1.000
_cell.length_c   1.000
_cell.angle_alpha   90.00
_cell.angle_beta   90.00
_cell.angle_gamma   90.00
#
_symmetry.space_group_name_H-M   'P 1'
#
loop_
_entity.id
_entity.type
_entity.pdbx_description
1 polymer ?
#
loop_
_entity_poly.entity_id
_entity_poly.type
_entity_poly.pdbx_seq_one_letter_code
_entity_poly.pdbx_strand_id
1 'polypeptide(L)'
;FKNLDLVIIDEEQRFGVLQRTRLLEKAPQANALVVSATPIPRTLALTAYGDLDVTVIDEMPPGRGRHSTTCVPEEARDNLLRNIGRMVASGAQGFYICPAVEKGEAGLMDVTTARGLVRRHLGSRRVEILTGRTPSAERCRIVDDFRLGRIGLIVATTVIEVGMDIPAATLLVVDQAERFGLSQLHQMRGRVARAGAESVSYLVVSESAGEHASDRLKVLESTFDGFEIAEKDLMFRGPGDVVGIRQHGLPDLRFARLPEDTDLMLAARDEAFGRVLGDDDSAEWQLWVETVRGLTQGEVIVV
;
A
#
# COMPACT_ATOMS: atom_id res chain seq x y z
N PHE A 1 -6.48 11.78 -27.45
CA PHE A 1 -6.97 13.03 -26.85
C PHE A 1 -6.63 14.19 -27.78
N LYS A 2 -7.54 15.17 -27.89
CA LYS A 2 -7.27 16.45 -28.57
C LYS A 2 -7.21 17.51 -27.46
N ASN A 3 -6.13 18.27 -27.38
CA ASN A 3 -5.95 19.35 -26.38
C ASN A 3 -6.08 18.82 -24.94
N LEU A 4 -5.12 18.02 -24.51
CA LEU A 4 -5.05 17.52 -23.14
C LEU A 4 -4.19 18.49 -22.32
N ASP A 5 -4.78 19.13 -21.32
CA ASP A 5 -4.12 20.15 -20.47
C ASP A 5 -3.71 19.57 -19.11
N LEU A 6 -4.37 18.49 -18.66
CA LEU A 6 -4.11 17.87 -17.37
C LEU A 6 -4.22 16.35 -17.48
N VAL A 7 -3.25 15.66 -16.94
CA VAL A 7 -3.24 14.19 -16.73
C VAL A 7 -3.29 13.92 -15.24
N ILE A 8 -4.27 13.15 -14.78
CA ILE A 8 -4.35 12.70 -13.38
C ILE A 8 -4.10 11.20 -13.35
N ILE A 9 -3.06 10.80 -12.61
CA ILE A 9 -2.69 9.40 -12.39
C ILE A 9 -2.98 9.07 -10.92
N ASP A 10 -4.01 8.27 -10.67
CA ASP A 10 -4.34 7.80 -9.33
C ASP A 10 -3.80 6.38 -9.12
N GLU A 11 -3.40 6.07 -7.87
CA GLU A 11 -2.80 4.77 -7.51
C GLU A 11 -1.58 4.44 -8.40
N GLU A 12 -0.62 5.36 -8.44
CA GLU A 12 0.57 5.31 -9.31
C GLU A 12 1.26 3.94 -9.36
N GLN A 13 1.36 3.26 -8.21
CA GLN A 13 2.00 1.95 -8.08
C GLN A 13 1.36 0.85 -8.95
N ARG A 14 0.19 1.10 -9.52
CA ARG A 14 -0.52 0.18 -10.43
C ARG A 14 -0.11 0.33 -11.89
N PHE A 15 0.61 1.40 -12.21
CA PHE A 15 1.10 1.68 -13.55
C PHE A 15 2.61 1.41 -13.62
N GLY A 16 3.03 0.64 -14.62
CA GLY A 16 4.45 0.51 -14.92
C GLY A 16 5.02 1.84 -15.42
N VAL A 17 6.31 2.08 -15.19
CA VAL A 17 7.04 3.28 -15.65
C VAL A 17 6.77 3.57 -17.12
N LEU A 18 6.92 2.56 -18.00
CA LEU A 18 6.66 2.69 -19.44
C LEU A 18 5.23 3.11 -19.79
N GLN A 19 4.24 2.74 -18.97
CA GLN A 19 2.85 3.12 -19.23
C GLN A 19 2.62 4.59 -18.90
N ARG A 20 3.25 5.08 -17.84
CA ARG A 20 3.20 6.50 -17.43
C ARG A 20 3.89 7.38 -18.47
N THR A 21 5.13 7.03 -18.85
CA THR A 21 5.88 7.74 -19.88
C THR A 21 5.07 7.84 -21.17
N ARG A 22 4.51 6.74 -21.68
CA ARG A 22 3.66 6.75 -22.88
C ARG A 22 2.40 7.60 -22.74
N LEU A 23 1.86 7.77 -21.54
CA LEU A 23 0.70 8.63 -21.33
C LEU A 23 1.11 10.11 -21.41
N LEU A 24 2.23 10.47 -20.80
CA LEU A 24 2.78 11.83 -20.81
C LEU A 24 3.29 12.23 -22.20
N GLU A 25 3.95 11.32 -22.92
CA GLU A 25 4.38 11.53 -24.31
C GLU A 25 3.24 11.90 -25.27
N LYS A 26 1.99 11.47 -24.97
CA LYS A 26 0.82 11.83 -25.79
C LYS A 26 0.38 13.28 -25.63
N ALA A 27 0.82 13.95 -24.58
CA ALA A 27 0.49 15.33 -24.30
C ALA A 27 1.65 16.02 -23.57
N PRO A 28 2.77 16.31 -24.28
CA PRO A 28 3.99 16.86 -23.65
C PRO A 28 3.81 18.23 -22.98
N GLN A 29 2.72 18.92 -23.29
CA GLN A 29 2.38 20.24 -22.74
C GLN A 29 1.37 20.14 -21.57
N ALA A 30 0.85 18.94 -21.27
CA ALA A 30 -0.12 18.77 -20.20
C ALA A 30 0.57 18.73 -18.85
N ASN A 31 -0.04 19.38 -17.86
CA ASN A 31 0.36 19.21 -16.47
C ASN A 31 0.02 17.78 -16.00
N ALA A 32 0.86 17.22 -15.16
CA ALA A 32 0.65 15.90 -14.56
C ALA A 32 0.39 16.03 -13.05
N LEU A 33 -0.70 15.43 -12.59
CA LEU A 33 -0.99 15.25 -11.16
C LEU A 33 -0.93 13.77 -10.84
N VAL A 34 0.08 13.39 -10.06
CA VAL A 34 0.24 12.00 -9.59
C VAL A 34 -0.29 11.92 -8.16
N VAL A 35 -1.24 11.02 -7.94
CA VAL A 35 -1.86 10.80 -6.63
C VAL A 35 -1.54 9.37 -6.18
N SER A 36 -1.05 9.22 -4.97
CA SER A 36 -0.78 7.92 -4.38
C SER A 36 -1.40 7.82 -2.99
N ALA A 37 -2.14 6.74 -2.74
CA ALA A 37 -2.64 6.39 -1.42
C ALA A 37 -1.60 5.60 -0.59
N THR A 38 -0.53 5.10 -1.23
CA THR A 38 0.63 4.55 -0.51
C THR A 38 1.52 5.71 -0.09
N PRO A 39 1.71 5.93 1.22
CA PRO A 39 2.70 6.89 1.66
C PRO A 39 4.07 6.44 1.15
N ILE A 40 4.70 7.27 0.36
CA ILE A 40 6.10 7.10 0.01
C ILE A 40 6.88 7.79 1.12
N PRO A 41 7.86 7.12 1.75
CA PRO A 41 8.72 7.81 2.70
C PRO A 41 9.17 9.15 2.14
N ARG A 42 9.09 10.22 2.92
CA ARG A 42 9.48 11.57 2.44
C ARG A 42 10.86 11.56 1.80
N THR A 43 11.76 10.77 2.37
CA THR A 43 13.12 10.54 1.87
C THR A 43 13.14 9.94 0.47
N LEU A 44 12.31 8.95 0.20
CA LEU A 44 12.20 8.33 -1.13
C LEU A 44 11.46 9.22 -2.13
N ALA A 45 10.48 9.99 -1.68
CA ALA A 45 9.76 10.93 -2.56
C ALA A 45 10.71 11.97 -3.16
N LEU A 46 11.67 12.46 -2.37
CA LEU A 46 12.67 13.42 -2.84
C LEU A 46 13.63 12.85 -3.89
N THR A 47 13.90 11.55 -3.85
CA THR A 47 14.77 10.89 -4.84
C THR A 47 14.01 10.42 -6.07
N ALA A 48 12.78 9.93 -5.87
CA ALA A 48 11.96 9.41 -6.96
C ALA A 48 11.29 10.51 -7.79
N TYR A 49 11.02 11.65 -7.17
CA TYR A 49 10.25 12.76 -7.74
C TYR A 49 10.95 14.11 -7.50
N GLY A 50 12.29 14.11 -7.56
CA GLY A 50 13.09 15.29 -7.29
C GLY A 50 12.76 16.50 -8.17
N ASP A 51 12.19 16.27 -9.32
CA ASP A 51 11.71 17.24 -10.31
C ASP A 51 10.23 17.63 -10.17
N LEU A 52 9.48 16.97 -9.25
CA LEU A 52 8.07 17.26 -9.02
C LEU A 52 7.85 18.07 -7.74
N ASP A 53 6.85 18.93 -7.77
CA ASP A 53 6.31 19.56 -6.57
C ASP A 53 5.50 18.53 -5.75
N VAL A 54 5.91 18.30 -4.51
CA VAL A 54 5.26 17.33 -3.63
C VAL A 54 4.37 18.05 -2.63
N THR A 55 3.07 17.73 -2.67
CA THR A 55 2.10 18.19 -1.67
C THR A 55 1.63 17.02 -0.83
N VAL A 56 1.72 17.17 0.48
CA VAL A 56 1.31 16.14 1.45
C VAL A 56 -0.02 16.54 2.09
N ILE A 57 -0.99 15.61 2.06
CA ILE A 57 -2.25 15.73 2.80
C ILE A 57 -2.11 14.84 4.03
N ASP A 58 -1.87 15.45 5.20
CA ASP A 58 -1.60 14.79 6.48
C ASP A 58 -2.78 14.85 7.46
N GLU A 59 -3.83 15.59 7.14
CA GLU A 59 -5.02 15.67 7.97
C GLU A 59 -6.00 14.53 7.67
N MET A 60 -6.51 13.93 8.75
CA MET A 60 -7.59 12.94 8.63
C MET A 60 -8.94 13.62 8.40
N PRO A 61 -9.81 13.08 7.53
CA PRO A 61 -11.17 13.59 7.37
C PRO A 61 -11.91 13.58 8.71
N PRO A 62 -12.70 14.63 9.01
CA PRO A 62 -13.52 14.68 10.22
C PRO A 62 -14.54 13.53 10.24
N GLY A 63 -14.83 13.02 11.46
CA GLY A 63 -15.83 11.96 11.64
C GLY A 63 -15.34 10.53 11.41
N ARG A 64 -14.04 10.30 11.29
CA ARG A 64 -13.48 8.93 11.26
C ARG A 64 -13.58 8.32 12.66
N GLY A 65 -14.16 7.11 12.76
CA GLY A 65 -14.24 6.35 14.00
C GLY A 65 -12.87 5.88 14.51
N ARG A 66 -12.82 5.47 15.78
CA ARG A 66 -11.62 4.84 16.33
C ARG A 66 -11.32 3.52 15.62
N HIS A 67 -10.08 3.32 15.30
CA HIS A 67 -9.59 2.06 14.73
C HIS A 67 -8.54 1.47 15.66
N SER A 68 -8.68 0.19 15.98
CA SER A 68 -7.66 -0.57 16.71
C SER A 68 -7.10 -1.68 15.83
N THR A 69 -5.81 -1.93 15.98
CA THR A 69 -5.12 -3.05 15.32
C THR A 69 -4.50 -3.93 16.39
N THR A 70 -4.62 -5.24 16.25
CA THR A 70 -4.06 -6.22 17.20
C THR A 70 -3.40 -7.36 16.43
N CYS A 71 -2.14 -7.64 16.74
CA CYS A 71 -1.43 -8.83 16.27
C CYS A 71 -1.87 -10.03 17.11
N VAL A 72 -2.24 -11.13 16.46
CA VAL A 72 -2.76 -12.34 17.10
C VAL A 72 -1.89 -13.52 16.68
N PRO A 73 -1.30 -14.27 17.60
CA PRO A 73 -0.54 -15.46 17.25
C PRO A 73 -1.48 -16.54 16.66
N GLU A 74 -0.93 -17.37 15.78
CA GLU A 74 -1.70 -18.40 15.05
C GLU A 74 -2.46 -19.34 15.97
N GLU A 75 -1.89 -19.70 17.12
CA GLU A 75 -2.50 -20.59 18.12
C GLU A 75 -3.79 -20.01 18.70
N ALA A 76 -3.89 -18.68 18.74
CA ALA A 76 -5.09 -17.99 19.21
C ALA A 76 -6.16 -17.79 18.12
N ARG A 77 -5.92 -18.22 16.87
CA ARG A 77 -6.83 -18.06 15.73
C ARG A 77 -8.24 -18.58 16.03
N ASP A 78 -8.39 -19.75 16.66
CA ASP A 78 -9.70 -20.32 16.94
C ASP A 78 -10.49 -19.49 17.95
N ASN A 79 -9.82 -18.93 18.97
CA ASN A 79 -10.43 -18.00 19.92
C ASN A 79 -10.85 -16.69 19.22
N LEU A 80 -9.99 -16.18 18.33
CA LEU A 80 -10.30 -15.01 17.51
C LEU A 80 -11.54 -15.25 16.64
N LEU A 81 -11.62 -16.39 15.94
CA LEU A 81 -12.77 -16.73 15.08
C LEU A 81 -14.08 -16.86 15.88
N ARG A 82 -14.03 -17.38 17.11
CA ARG A 82 -15.19 -17.39 18.01
C ARG A 82 -15.64 -15.97 18.38
N ASN A 83 -14.70 -15.08 18.65
CA ASN A 83 -15.02 -13.67 18.94
C ASN A 83 -15.61 -12.97 17.70
N ILE A 84 -15.02 -13.17 16.52
CA ILE A 84 -15.53 -12.67 15.25
C ILE A 84 -16.96 -13.16 15.01
N GLY A 85 -17.23 -14.45 15.28
CA GLY A 85 -18.58 -15.00 15.18
C GLY A 85 -19.61 -14.24 16.02
N ARG A 86 -19.25 -13.85 17.24
CA ARG A 86 -20.12 -13.03 18.12
C ARG A 86 -20.31 -11.61 17.55
N MET A 87 -19.25 -10.98 17.08
CA MET A 87 -19.32 -9.65 16.47
C MET A 87 -20.22 -9.65 15.22
N VAL A 88 -20.07 -10.64 14.36
CA VAL A 88 -20.92 -10.76 13.17
C VAL A 88 -22.36 -11.11 13.52
N ALA A 89 -22.58 -11.91 14.55
CA ALA A 89 -23.93 -12.19 15.06
C ALA A 89 -24.62 -10.92 15.59
N SER A 90 -23.87 -9.98 16.20
CA SER A 90 -24.39 -8.68 16.64
C SER A 90 -24.51 -7.65 15.51
N GLY A 91 -24.19 -8.02 14.25
CA GLY A 91 -24.40 -7.16 13.09
C GLY A 91 -23.15 -6.57 12.47
N ALA A 92 -21.95 -6.81 13.02
CA ALA A 92 -20.71 -6.38 12.40
C ALA A 92 -20.52 -7.09 11.04
N GLN A 93 -19.91 -6.37 10.12
CA GLN A 93 -19.52 -6.90 8.81
C GLN A 93 -18.02 -6.66 8.56
N GLY A 94 -17.39 -7.54 7.80
CA GLY A 94 -15.98 -7.38 7.57
C GLY A 94 -15.37 -8.27 6.51
N PHE A 95 -14.05 -8.25 6.50
CA PHE A 95 -13.22 -8.99 5.57
C PHE A 95 -12.28 -9.95 6.30
N TYR A 96 -12.06 -11.11 5.70
CA TYR A 96 -11.03 -12.05 6.08
C TYR A 96 -10.09 -12.23 4.90
N ILE A 97 -8.86 -11.74 5.01
CA ILE A 97 -7.87 -11.72 3.94
C ILE A 97 -6.91 -12.88 4.09
N CYS A 98 -6.67 -13.59 2.99
CA CYS A 98 -5.72 -14.70 2.88
C CYS A 98 -4.63 -14.38 1.84
N PRO A 99 -3.41 -14.93 2.01
CA PRO A 99 -2.34 -14.72 1.03
C PRO A 99 -2.55 -15.48 -0.30
N ALA A 100 -3.30 -16.57 -0.30
CA ALA A 100 -3.46 -17.43 -1.49
C ALA A 100 -4.91 -17.58 -1.96
N VAL A 101 -5.09 -17.69 -3.28
CA VAL A 101 -6.40 -17.99 -3.89
C VAL A 101 -6.73 -19.47 -3.83
N GLU A 102 -5.73 -20.33 -4.09
CA GLU A 102 -5.87 -21.77 -4.18
C GLU A 102 -4.87 -22.49 -3.30
N LYS A 103 -5.21 -23.71 -2.94
CA LYS A 103 -4.35 -24.62 -2.18
C LYS A 103 -3.22 -25.10 -3.11
N GLY A 104 -2.09 -24.43 -3.12
CA GLY A 104 -0.97 -24.77 -4.02
C GLY A 104 0.40 -24.73 -3.36
N GLU A 105 0.62 -23.83 -2.44
CA GLU A 105 1.89 -23.69 -1.73
C GLU A 105 1.74 -24.24 -0.32
N ALA A 106 2.66 -25.13 0.08
CA ALA A 106 2.65 -25.72 1.41
C ALA A 106 2.71 -24.64 2.51
N GLY A 107 1.74 -24.65 3.42
CA GLY A 107 1.67 -23.74 4.55
C GLY A 107 0.96 -22.41 4.29
N LEU A 108 0.47 -22.12 3.06
CA LEU A 108 -0.33 -20.92 2.81
C LEU A 108 -1.82 -21.14 3.08
N MET A 109 -2.43 -20.17 3.77
CA MET A 109 -3.88 -20.12 3.94
C MET A 109 -4.55 -19.70 2.63
N ASP A 110 -5.36 -20.55 2.05
CA ASP A 110 -6.17 -20.26 0.87
C ASP A 110 -7.60 -19.85 1.24
N VAL A 111 -8.29 -19.17 0.29
CA VAL A 111 -9.64 -18.64 0.54
C VAL A 111 -10.69 -19.71 0.82
N THR A 112 -10.54 -20.92 0.26
CA THR A 112 -11.49 -22.01 0.46
C THR A 112 -11.36 -22.60 1.86
N THR A 113 -10.13 -22.85 2.30
CA THR A 113 -9.80 -23.30 3.65
C THR A 113 -10.25 -22.26 4.68
N ALA A 114 -9.90 -20.99 4.48
CA ALA A 114 -10.30 -19.91 5.35
C ALA A 114 -11.84 -19.77 5.46
N ARG A 115 -12.56 -19.84 4.33
CA ARG A 115 -14.02 -19.84 4.35
C ARG A 115 -14.58 -21.00 5.18
N GLY A 116 -13.99 -22.20 5.05
CA GLY A 116 -14.36 -23.36 5.84
C GLY A 116 -14.19 -23.14 7.34
N LEU A 117 -13.05 -22.58 7.76
CA LEU A 117 -12.77 -22.23 9.14
C LEU A 117 -13.74 -21.20 9.68
N VAL A 118 -13.91 -20.09 8.97
CA VAL A 118 -14.77 -18.98 9.36
C VAL A 118 -16.23 -19.43 9.50
N ARG A 119 -16.75 -20.21 8.55
CA ARG A 119 -18.15 -20.68 8.57
C ARG A 119 -18.51 -21.49 9.81
N ARG A 120 -17.57 -22.22 10.40
CA ARG A 120 -17.81 -23.00 11.64
C ARG A 120 -18.22 -22.11 12.82
N HIS A 121 -17.79 -20.83 12.80
CA HIS A 121 -17.99 -19.90 13.90
C HIS A 121 -19.05 -18.83 13.64
N LEU A 122 -19.48 -18.63 12.38
CA LEU A 122 -20.41 -17.55 12.01
C LEU A 122 -21.90 -17.95 12.05
N GLY A 123 -22.23 -19.18 12.37
CA GLY A 123 -23.62 -19.65 12.47
C GLY A 123 -24.38 -19.52 11.13
N SER A 124 -25.53 -18.86 11.14
CA SER A 124 -26.39 -18.66 9.96
C SER A 124 -25.95 -17.54 9.02
N ARG A 125 -24.95 -16.72 9.41
CA ARG A 125 -24.49 -15.60 8.58
C ARG A 125 -23.75 -16.10 7.34
N ARG A 126 -24.07 -15.49 6.19
CA ARG A 126 -23.40 -15.85 4.93
C ARG A 126 -21.95 -15.40 4.92
N VAL A 127 -21.11 -16.28 4.40
CA VAL A 127 -19.69 -16.03 4.13
C VAL A 127 -19.46 -16.29 2.65
N GLU A 128 -19.02 -15.28 1.93
CA GLU A 128 -18.74 -15.37 0.49
C GLU A 128 -17.25 -15.22 0.21
N ILE A 129 -16.81 -15.77 -0.93
CA ILE A 129 -15.45 -15.63 -1.43
C ILE A 129 -15.43 -14.55 -2.51
N LEU A 130 -14.43 -13.67 -2.45
CA LEU A 130 -14.19 -12.65 -3.46
C LEU A 130 -12.71 -12.63 -3.83
N THR A 131 -12.41 -12.95 -5.09
CA THR A 131 -11.03 -12.98 -5.61
C THR A 131 -10.96 -12.23 -6.95
N GLY A 132 -9.73 -12.03 -7.48
CA GLY A 132 -9.53 -11.46 -8.81
C GLY A 132 -10.16 -12.28 -9.93
N ARG A 133 -10.41 -13.58 -9.68
CA ARG A 133 -11.04 -14.50 -10.65
C ARG A 133 -12.57 -14.48 -10.59
N THR A 134 -13.17 -13.83 -9.59
CA THR A 134 -14.63 -13.74 -9.47
C THR A 134 -15.19 -12.94 -10.64
N PRO A 135 -16.14 -13.51 -11.42
CA PRO A 135 -16.77 -12.83 -12.54
C PRO A 135 -17.41 -11.51 -12.12
N SER A 136 -17.39 -10.50 -13.01
CA SER A 136 -17.86 -9.14 -12.69
C SER A 136 -19.31 -9.11 -12.19
N ALA A 137 -20.22 -9.84 -12.83
CA ALA A 137 -21.63 -9.91 -12.41
C ALA A 137 -21.80 -10.53 -11.01
N GLU A 138 -21.02 -11.56 -10.68
CA GLU A 138 -21.04 -12.19 -9.36
C GLU A 138 -20.43 -11.27 -8.31
N ARG A 139 -19.35 -10.56 -8.66
CA ARG A 139 -18.73 -9.55 -7.80
C ARG A 139 -19.72 -8.47 -7.42
N CYS A 140 -20.45 -7.89 -8.39
CA CYS A 140 -21.47 -6.89 -8.11
C CYS A 140 -22.52 -7.43 -7.14
N ARG A 141 -23.04 -8.65 -7.39
CA ARG A 141 -24.01 -9.29 -6.51
C ARG A 141 -23.51 -9.47 -5.08
N ILE A 142 -22.27 -9.95 -4.90
CA ILE A 142 -21.65 -10.12 -3.57
C ILE A 142 -21.52 -8.78 -2.85
N VAL A 143 -21.07 -7.74 -3.54
CA VAL A 143 -20.93 -6.38 -2.98
C VAL A 143 -22.29 -5.81 -2.57
N ASP A 144 -23.32 -5.95 -3.40
CA ASP A 144 -24.67 -5.47 -3.10
C ASP A 144 -25.27 -6.24 -1.92
N ASP A 145 -25.14 -7.58 -1.88
CA ASP A 145 -25.61 -8.39 -0.76
C ASP A 145 -24.86 -8.04 0.54
N PHE A 146 -23.57 -7.69 0.45
CA PHE A 146 -22.80 -7.23 1.59
C PHE A 146 -23.29 -5.86 2.08
N ARG A 147 -23.50 -4.89 1.18
CA ARG A 147 -24.06 -3.57 1.52
C ARG A 147 -25.43 -3.66 2.19
N LEU A 148 -26.24 -4.62 1.77
CA LEU A 148 -27.56 -4.89 2.35
C LEU A 148 -27.52 -5.69 3.67
N GLY A 149 -26.35 -5.99 4.21
CA GLY A 149 -26.19 -6.74 5.47
C GLY A 149 -26.51 -8.24 5.36
N ARG A 150 -26.70 -8.78 4.15
CA ARG A 150 -27.01 -10.20 3.90
C ARG A 150 -25.80 -11.10 4.04
N ILE A 151 -24.58 -10.55 3.88
CA ILE A 151 -23.31 -11.22 4.06
C ILE A 151 -22.63 -10.63 5.27
N GLY A 152 -22.19 -11.48 6.20
CA GLY A 152 -21.49 -11.05 7.40
C GLY A 152 -19.99 -10.89 7.19
N LEU A 153 -19.39 -11.79 6.39
CA LEU A 153 -17.95 -11.76 6.14
C LEU A 153 -17.65 -12.13 4.68
N ILE A 154 -16.73 -11.40 4.08
CA ILE A 154 -16.15 -11.73 2.78
C ILE A 154 -14.74 -12.26 3.01
N VAL A 155 -14.47 -13.48 2.53
CA VAL A 155 -13.12 -14.06 2.47
C VAL A 155 -12.51 -13.70 1.13
N ALA A 156 -11.33 -13.07 1.15
CA ALA A 156 -10.73 -12.56 -0.07
C ALA A 156 -9.20 -12.61 -0.03
N THR A 157 -8.58 -12.35 -1.16
CA THR A 157 -7.16 -12.02 -1.26
C THR A 157 -6.99 -10.49 -1.36
N THR A 158 -5.82 -10.00 -1.72
CA THR A 158 -5.48 -8.57 -1.90
C THR A 158 -6.41 -7.78 -2.84
N VAL A 159 -7.35 -8.44 -3.53
CA VAL A 159 -8.33 -7.82 -4.44
C VAL A 159 -9.19 -6.73 -3.79
N ILE A 160 -9.29 -6.73 -2.45
CA ILE A 160 -9.99 -5.66 -1.70
C ILE A 160 -9.30 -4.29 -1.84
N GLU A 161 -8.04 -4.27 -2.25
CA GLU A 161 -7.31 -3.02 -2.55
C GLU A 161 -7.95 -2.21 -3.68
N VAL A 162 -8.80 -2.85 -4.52
CA VAL A 162 -9.32 -2.25 -5.74
C VAL A 162 -10.73 -1.68 -5.55
N GLY A 163 -10.81 -0.38 -5.25
CA GLY A 163 -11.97 0.46 -5.58
C GLY A 163 -13.35 0.11 -4.99
N MET A 164 -13.45 -0.87 -4.09
CA MET A 164 -14.72 -1.20 -3.45
C MET A 164 -14.95 -0.29 -2.24
N ASP A 165 -15.80 0.70 -2.42
CA ASP A 165 -16.27 1.48 -1.29
C ASP A 165 -17.37 0.71 -0.55
N ILE A 166 -17.05 0.18 0.63
CA ILE A 166 -17.98 -0.58 1.47
C ILE A 166 -18.00 0.06 2.88
N PRO A 167 -18.83 1.08 3.06
CA PRO A 167 -18.86 1.86 4.30
C PRO A 167 -19.22 1.04 5.55
N ALA A 168 -19.94 -0.06 5.38
CA ALA A 168 -20.46 -0.88 6.47
C ALA A 168 -19.42 -1.81 7.12
N ALA A 169 -18.25 -2.00 6.54
CA ALA A 169 -17.24 -2.89 7.09
C ALA A 169 -16.54 -2.26 8.29
N THR A 170 -16.61 -2.93 9.44
CA THR A 170 -15.97 -2.51 10.70
C THR A 170 -14.93 -3.53 11.20
N LEU A 171 -14.81 -4.65 10.52
CA LEU A 171 -13.92 -5.75 10.91
C LEU A 171 -12.99 -6.12 9.76
N LEU A 172 -11.70 -6.20 10.05
CA LEU A 172 -10.68 -6.74 9.16
C LEU A 172 -9.90 -7.85 9.87
N VAL A 173 -9.73 -8.96 9.21
CA VAL A 173 -8.81 -10.01 9.63
C VAL A 173 -7.86 -10.29 8.48
N VAL A 174 -6.57 -10.28 8.76
CA VAL A 174 -5.55 -10.67 7.79
C VAL A 174 -4.82 -11.88 8.33
N ASP A 175 -4.96 -13.00 7.64
CA ASP A 175 -4.28 -14.25 8.00
C ASP A 175 -2.87 -14.28 7.40
N GLN A 176 -1.91 -14.82 8.15
CA GLN A 176 -0.50 -14.83 7.77
C GLN A 176 -0.04 -13.42 7.37
N ALA A 177 -0.31 -12.45 8.24
CA ALA A 177 -0.10 -11.02 7.99
C ALA A 177 1.36 -10.67 7.67
N GLU A 178 2.31 -11.48 8.11
CA GLU A 178 3.73 -11.35 7.81
C GLU A 178 4.05 -11.46 6.31
N ARG A 179 3.15 -12.05 5.52
CA ARG A 179 3.28 -12.20 4.06
C ARG A 179 2.98 -10.92 3.28
N PHE A 180 2.40 -9.93 3.93
CA PHE A 180 2.00 -8.67 3.31
C PHE A 180 2.96 -7.55 3.66
N GLY A 181 3.13 -6.60 2.76
CA GLY A 181 3.85 -5.36 3.05
C GLY A 181 3.09 -4.47 4.04
N LEU A 182 3.80 -3.68 4.85
CA LEU A 182 3.16 -2.78 5.82
C LEU A 182 2.24 -1.77 5.13
N SER A 183 2.64 -1.23 3.98
CA SER A 183 1.82 -0.32 3.18
C SER A 183 0.53 -0.98 2.69
N GLN A 184 0.58 -2.25 2.27
CA GLN A 184 -0.62 -3.01 1.88
C GLN A 184 -1.57 -3.20 3.07
N LEU A 185 -1.04 -3.62 4.22
CA LEU A 185 -1.83 -3.77 5.45
C LEU A 185 -2.44 -2.45 5.90
N HIS A 186 -1.71 -1.35 5.77
CA HIS A 186 -2.20 -0.02 6.05
C HIS A 186 -3.36 0.37 5.13
N GLN A 187 -3.25 0.14 3.83
CA GLN A 187 -4.34 0.37 2.88
C GLN A 187 -5.58 -0.48 3.19
N MET A 188 -5.39 -1.77 3.52
CA MET A 188 -6.51 -2.65 3.91
C MET A 188 -7.22 -2.13 5.16
N ARG A 189 -6.48 -1.65 6.19
CA ARG A 189 -7.07 -0.99 7.37
C ARG A 189 -7.88 0.25 6.99
N GLY A 190 -7.39 1.01 6.02
CA GLY A 190 -8.09 2.18 5.48
C GLY A 190 -9.43 1.88 4.78
N ARG A 191 -9.67 0.60 4.43
CA ARG A 191 -10.93 0.16 3.79
C ARG A 191 -12.05 -0.14 4.77
N VAL A 192 -11.75 -0.29 6.06
CA VAL A 192 -12.75 -0.44 7.13
C VAL A 192 -12.91 0.88 7.90
N ALA A 193 -14.04 1.08 8.54
CA ALA A 193 -14.35 2.28 9.36
C ALA A 193 -14.44 3.62 8.59
N ARG A 194 -14.96 3.61 7.38
CA ARG A 194 -15.18 4.87 6.65
C ARG A 194 -16.34 5.71 7.14
N ALA A 195 -17.28 5.12 7.90
CA ALA A 195 -18.55 5.76 8.28
C ALA A 195 -18.60 6.29 9.73
N GLY A 196 -17.46 6.59 10.34
CA GLY A 196 -17.44 7.09 11.74
C GLY A 196 -17.66 6.01 12.81
N ALA A 197 -17.85 4.75 12.42
CA ALA A 197 -17.99 3.62 13.33
C ALA A 197 -16.62 3.18 13.89
N GLU A 198 -16.63 2.63 15.10
CA GLU A 198 -15.46 1.94 15.63
C GLU A 198 -15.15 0.71 14.79
N SER A 199 -13.88 0.48 14.50
CA SER A 199 -13.43 -0.65 13.72
C SER A 199 -12.23 -1.33 14.31
N VAL A 200 -12.05 -2.59 13.96
CA VAL A 200 -10.95 -3.41 14.47
C VAL A 200 -10.29 -4.20 13.35
N SER A 201 -8.96 -4.27 13.40
CA SER A 201 -8.15 -5.13 12.55
C SER A 201 -7.39 -6.15 13.38
N TYR A 202 -7.44 -7.40 12.97
CA TYR A 202 -6.66 -8.48 13.55
C TYR A 202 -5.64 -8.98 12.52
N LEU A 203 -4.37 -8.99 12.90
CA LEU A 203 -3.27 -9.47 12.09
C LEU A 203 -2.81 -10.81 12.66
N VAL A 204 -3.20 -11.91 12.02
CA VAL A 204 -2.81 -13.25 12.46
C VAL A 204 -1.41 -13.54 11.96
N VAL A 205 -0.52 -13.89 12.88
CA VAL A 205 0.91 -14.13 12.61
C VAL A 205 1.18 -15.63 12.73
N SER A 206 1.82 -16.21 11.71
CA SER A 206 2.16 -17.65 11.70
C SER A 206 3.18 -17.99 12.77
N GLU A 207 3.15 -19.21 13.28
CA GLU A 207 4.21 -19.74 14.16
C GLU A 207 5.59 -19.74 13.47
N SER A 208 5.62 -19.93 12.16
CA SER A 208 6.83 -19.91 11.35
C SER A 208 7.37 -18.51 11.05
N ALA A 209 6.65 -17.46 11.42
CA ALA A 209 7.11 -16.09 11.26
C ALA A 209 8.26 -15.81 12.23
N GLY A 210 9.40 -15.36 11.72
CA GLY A 210 10.52 -14.96 12.56
C GLY A 210 10.19 -13.76 13.45
N GLU A 211 10.97 -13.52 14.51
CA GLU A 211 10.78 -12.40 15.43
C GLU A 211 10.72 -11.04 14.70
N HIS A 212 11.60 -10.83 13.72
CA HIS A 212 11.59 -9.62 12.89
C HIS A 212 10.27 -9.35 12.18
N ALA A 213 9.57 -10.40 11.73
CA ALA A 213 8.26 -10.26 11.10
C ALA A 213 7.20 -9.80 12.10
N SER A 214 7.23 -10.33 13.32
CA SER A 214 6.33 -9.92 14.41
C SER A 214 6.57 -8.46 14.80
N ASP A 215 7.83 -8.05 14.97
CA ASP A 215 8.16 -6.67 15.36
C ASP A 215 7.77 -5.66 14.26
N ARG A 216 7.94 -6.04 13.01
CA ARG A 216 7.45 -5.25 11.88
C ARG A 216 5.93 -5.01 11.95
N LEU A 217 5.15 -6.03 12.25
CA LEU A 217 3.70 -5.90 12.34
C LEU A 217 3.22 -5.07 13.53
N LYS A 218 3.97 -5.06 14.65
CA LYS A 218 3.66 -4.22 15.82
C LYS A 218 3.64 -2.71 15.50
N VAL A 219 4.33 -2.28 14.46
CA VAL A 219 4.24 -0.90 13.96
C VAL A 219 2.79 -0.52 13.67
N LEU A 220 2.02 -1.45 13.10
CA LEU A 220 0.61 -1.23 12.78
C LEU A 220 -0.30 -1.17 14.02
N GLU A 221 0.13 -1.70 15.15
CA GLU A 221 -0.59 -1.53 16.42
C GLU A 221 -0.36 -0.13 17.02
N SER A 222 0.85 0.43 16.83
CA SER A 222 1.29 1.67 17.47
C SER A 222 0.85 2.93 16.73
N THR A 223 0.71 2.88 15.39
CA THR A 223 0.45 4.08 14.59
C THR A 223 -0.55 3.87 13.47
N PHE A 224 -1.22 4.96 13.10
CA PHE A 224 -2.09 5.09 11.93
C PHE A 224 -1.52 6.06 10.90
N ASP A 225 -0.39 6.70 11.20
CA ASP A 225 0.32 7.56 10.28
C ASP A 225 0.98 6.73 9.18
N GLY A 226 0.50 6.91 7.95
CA GLY A 226 1.01 6.18 6.80
C GLY A 226 2.47 6.51 6.48
N PHE A 227 2.93 7.74 6.73
CA PHE A 227 4.33 8.12 6.50
C PHE A 227 5.25 7.44 7.51
N GLU A 228 4.88 7.43 8.78
CA GLU A 228 5.62 6.71 9.82
C GLU A 228 5.71 5.21 9.52
N ILE A 229 4.60 4.61 9.05
CA ILE A 229 4.57 3.20 8.65
C ILE A 229 5.51 2.94 7.47
N ALA A 230 5.51 3.82 6.46
CA ALA A 230 6.36 3.67 5.29
C ALA A 230 7.86 3.84 5.63
N GLU A 231 8.21 4.78 6.50
CA GLU A 231 9.58 4.97 6.98
C GLU A 231 10.06 3.73 7.76
N LYS A 232 9.22 3.20 8.65
CA LYS A 232 9.55 1.97 9.38
C LYS A 232 9.65 0.76 8.46
N ASP A 233 8.76 0.62 7.45
CA ASP A 233 8.86 -0.47 6.46
C ASP A 233 10.18 -0.42 5.70
N LEU A 234 10.65 0.79 5.34
CA LEU A 234 11.95 1.01 4.72
C LEU A 234 13.11 0.57 5.63
N MET A 235 13.06 0.94 6.91
CA MET A 235 14.08 0.55 7.89
C MET A 235 14.15 -0.97 8.09
N PHE A 236 13.00 -1.66 8.15
CA PHE A 236 12.95 -3.11 8.31
C PHE A 236 13.44 -3.89 7.09
N ARG A 237 13.23 -3.36 5.88
CA ARG A 237 13.71 -4.00 4.65
C ARG A 237 15.23 -3.93 4.51
N GLY A 238 15.87 -2.94 5.15
CA GLY A 238 17.30 -2.70 5.07
C GLY A 238 17.75 -2.21 3.67
N PRO A 239 19.01 -1.75 3.57
CA PRO A 239 19.54 -1.19 2.31
C PRO A 239 19.69 -2.23 1.18
N GLY A 240 19.60 -3.53 1.47
CA GLY A 240 19.75 -4.60 0.46
C GLY A 240 18.45 -4.98 -0.25
N ASP A 241 17.28 -4.77 0.36
CA ASP A 241 15.97 -5.16 -0.18
C ASP A 241 15.21 -4.01 -0.85
N VAL A 242 15.91 -2.92 -1.12
CA VAL A 242 15.44 -1.79 -1.93
C VAL A 242 15.23 -2.22 -3.41
N VAL A 243 15.13 -3.54 -3.68
CA VAL A 243 14.78 -4.10 -4.99
C VAL A 243 13.40 -3.60 -5.48
N GLY A 244 12.50 -3.21 -4.58
CA GLY A 244 11.29 -2.46 -4.94
C GLY A 244 11.59 -1.09 -5.56
N ILE A 245 12.70 -0.46 -5.23
CA ILE A 245 13.15 0.81 -5.80
C ILE A 245 13.53 0.63 -7.28
N ARG A 246 14.10 -0.51 -7.67
CA ARG A 246 14.34 -0.82 -9.10
C ARG A 246 13.07 -0.86 -9.94
N GLN A 247 11.93 -1.25 -9.35
CA GLN A 247 10.64 -1.17 -10.04
C GLN A 247 10.13 0.26 -10.24
N HIS A 248 10.64 1.22 -9.45
CA HIS A 248 10.30 2.64 -9.56
C HIS A 248 11.30 3.45 -10.38
N GLY A 249 12.31 2.79 -10.96
CA GLY A 249 13.29 3.46 -11.83
C GLY A 249 14.31 4.33 -11.09
N LEU A 250 14.46 4.17 -9.77
CA LEU A 250 15.48 4.92 -9.03
C LEU A 250 16.89 4.37 -9.33
N PRO A 251 17.87 5.24 -9.58
CA PRO A 251 19.25 4.84 -9.77
C PRO A 251 19.83 4.26 -8.47
N ASP A 252 20.74 3.29 -8.60
CA ASP A 252 21.54 2.82 -7.48
C ASP A 252 22.38 3.99 -6.93
N LEU A 253 22.05 4.47 -5.73
CA LEU A 253 22.83 5.52 -5.06
C LEU A 253 24.18 4.92 -4.67
N ARG A 254 25.27 5.48 -5.22
CA ARG A 254 26.63 4.96 -4.98
C ARG A 254 27.22 5.36 -3.65
N PHE A 255 26.81 6.51 -3.12
CA PHE A 255 27.41 7.14 -1.95
C PHE A 255 26.43 7.43 -0.82
N ALA A 256 25.15 7.72 -1.14
CA ALA A 256 24.15 8.02 -0.15
C ALA A 256 23.41 6.76 0.29
N ARG A 257 23.10 6.67 1.58
CA ARG A 257 22.28 5.64 2.20
C ARG A 257 20.98 6.25 2.69
N LEU A 258 19.85 5.75 2.22
CA LEU A 258 18.55 6.17 2.69
C LEU A 258 18.05 5.22 3.80
N PRO A 259 17.46 5.77 4.88
CA PRO A 259 17.09 7.18 5.09
C PRO A 259 18.17 8.07 5.75
N GLU A 260 19.35 7.53 6.10
CA GLU A 260 20.36 8.21 6.93
C GLU A 260 20.88 9.51 6.32
N ASP A 261 21.05 9.54 4.99
CA ASP A 261 21.63 10.69 4.26
C ASP A 261 20.56 11.61 3.64
N THR A 262 19.38 11.68 4.22
CA THR A 262 18.27 12.51 3.71
C THR A 262 18.65 13.98 3.60
N ASP A 263 19.32 14.53 4.62
CA ASP A 263 19.73 15.95 4.64
C ASP A 263 20.72 16.24 3.51
N LEU A 264 21.64 15.31 3.23
CA LEU A 264 22.58 15.41 2.12
C LEU A 264 21.86 15.43 0.77
N MET A 265 20.83 14.59 0.61
CA MET A 265 20.02 14.54 -0.60
C MET A 265 19.22 15.83 -0.84
N LEU A 266 18.64 16.38 0.24
CA LEU A 266 17.96 17.68 0.18
C LEU A 266 18.91 18.80 -0.24
N ALA A 267 20.08 18.87 0.38
CA ALA A 267 21.09 19.86 0.04
C ALA A 267 21.57 19.72 -1.41
N ALA A 268 21.79 18.51 -1.89
CA ALA A 268 22.19 18.25 -3.27
C ALA A 268 21.10 18.66 -4.28
N ARG A 269 19.83 18.37 -3.95
CA ARG A 269 18.69 18.80 -4.76
C ARG A 269 18.61 20.32 -4.85
N ASP A 270 18.61 21.00 -3.71
CA ASP A 270 18.49 22.47 -3.65
C ASP A 270 19.63 23.16 -4.41
N GLU A 271 20.86 22.64 -4.29
CA GLU A 271 22.01 23.13 -5.07
C GLU A 271 21.80 22.90 -6.58
N ALA A 272 21.36 21.70 -6.99
CA ALA A 272 21.10 21.40 -8.40
C ALA A 272 20.01 22.30 -8.99
N PHE A 273 18.90 22.47 -8.29
CA PHE A 273 17.82 23.38 -8.71
C PHE A 273 18.27 24.82 -8.77
N GLY A 274 19.03 25.29 -7.77
CA GLY A 274 19.58 26.64 -7.75
C GLY A 274 20.44 26.93 -8.97
N ARG A 275 21.26 25.98 -9.40
CA ARG A 275 22.12 26.12 -10.60
C ARG A 275 21.32 26.04 -11.91
N VAL A 276 20.38 25.10 -12.02
CA VAL A 276 19.54 24.96 -13.22
C VAL A 276 18.63 26.17 -13.42
N LEU A 277 17.98 26.66 -12.36
CA LEU A 277 17.09 27.83 -12.43
C LEU A 277 17.86 29.15 -12.53
N GLY A 278 19.11 29.17 -12.08
CA GLY A 278 20.00 30.35 -12.15
C GLY A 278 20.75 30.46 -13.47
N ASP A 279 20.47 29.63 -14.48
CA ASP A 279 21.21 29.56 -15.75
C ASP A 279 22.74 29.56 -15.52
N ASP A 280 23.22 28.67 -14.61
CA ASP A 280 24.64 28.53 -14.32
C ASP A 280 25.37 27.84 -15.49
N ASP A 281 26.02 28.69 -16.31
CA ASP A 281 26.86 28.24 -17.46
C ASP A 281 28.33 28.05 -17.08
N SER A 282 28.65 27.95 -15.79
CA SER A 282 30.05 27.77 -15.36
C SER A 282 30.64 26.47 -15.92
N ALA A 283 31.93 26.54 -16.27
CA ALA A 283 32.67 25.37 -16.78
C ALA A 283 32.69 24.22 -15.75
N GLU A 284 32.63 24.53 -14.46
CA GLU A 284 32.54 23.55 -13.39
C GLU A 284 31.21 22.81 -13.40
N TRP A 285 30.09 23.52 -13.60
CA TRP A 285 28.76 22.93 -13.72
C TRP A 285 28.62 22.06 -14.97
N GLN A 286 29.10 22.52 -16.10
CA GLN A 286 29.12 21.75 -17.35
C GLN A 286 29.91 20.45 -17.22
N LEU A 287 31.10 20.52 -16.62
CA LEU A 287 31.93 19.33 -16.37
C LEU A 287 31.21 18.33 -15.45
N TRP A 288 30.49 18.85 -14.42
CA TRP A 288 29.71 18.00 -13.51
C TRP A 288 28.56 17.32 -14.25
N VAL A 289 27.80 18.05 -15.06
CA VAL A 289 26.70 17.50 -15.89
C VAL A 289 27.20 16.43 -16.85
N GLU A 290 28.35 16.65 -17.53
CA GLU A 290 28.96 15.66 -18.40
C GLU A 290 29.40 14.40 -17.63
N THR A 291 29.97 14.60 -16.45
CA THR A 291 30.37 13.49 -15.57
C THR A 291 29.16 12.64 -15.18
N VAL A 292 28.06 13.25 -14.76
CA VAL A 292 26.81 12.55 -14.38
C VAL A 292 26.22 11.82 -15.58
N ARG A 293 26.17 12.47 -16.77
CA ARG A 293 25.72 11.82 -18.01
C ARG A 293 26.56 10.60 -18.38
N GLY A 294 27.87 10.69 -18.19
CA GLY A 294 28.78 9.56 -18.42
C GLY A 294 28.54 8.40 -17.45
N LEU A 295 28.18 8.68 -16.20
CA LEU A 295 27.90 7.68 -15.18
C LEU A 295 26.56 6.97 -15.41
N THR A 296 25.57 7.65 -15.99
CA THR A 296 24.24 7.10 -16.31
C THR A 296 24.16 6.39 -17.66
N GLN A 297 25.29 6.20 -18.36
CA GLN A 297 25.38 5.58 -19.70
C GLN A 297 24.43 6.22 -20.74
N GLY A 298 24.12 7.49 -20.58
CA GLY A 298 23.24 8.22 -21.50
C GLY A 298 21.75 7.97 -21.31
N GLU A 299 21.34 7.17 -20.35
CA GLU A 299 19.95 7.09 -19.90
C GLU A 299 19.63 8.33 -19.04
N VAL A 300 19.34 9.43 -19.73
CA VAL A 300 18.62 10.54 -19.08
C VAL A 300 17.21 10.03 -18.87
N ILE A 301 16.87 9.68 -17.64
CA ILE A 301 15.48 9.46 -17.27
C ILE A 301 14.84 10.85 -17.29
N VAL A 302 14.30 11.23 -18.43
CA VAL A 302 13.34 12.33 -18.50
C VAL A 302 12.06 11.79 -17.90
N VAL A 303 11.77 12.21 -16.69
CA VAL A 303 10.49 11.93 -16.02
C VAL A 303 9.43 12.87 -16.54
#